data_cadafe8f284c6479c74f816a4badb3ae
#
_entry.id   cadafe8f284c6479c74f816a4badb3ae
#
_cell.length_a   1.000
_cell.length_b   1.000
_cell.length_c   1.000
_cell.angle_alpha   90.00
_cell.angle_beta   90.00
_cell.angle_gamma   90.00
#
_symmetry.space_group_name_H-M   'P 1'
#
loop_
_entity.id
_entity.type
_entity.pdbx_description
1 polymer ?
#
loop_
_entity_poly.entity_id
_entity_poly.type
_entity_poly.pdbx_seq_one_letter_code
_entity_poly.pdbx_strand_id
1 'polypeptide(L)'
;MLGHSMGSFLLRQYLMSKGEGLTGAVIMGTGDQPKLLASVGQKLCRVIARVKGWRHRSLLIDNMAFGGYNRKFEPGKTGKEWLSSDSKIPEKYVKDLLYHARFSRDLNDHFR
;
A
#
# COMPACT_ATOMS: atom_id res chain seq x y z
N MET A 1 -13.79 -3.12 15.26
CA MET A 1 -13.13 -3.30 13.96
C MET A 1 -11.70 -2.77 13.98
N LEU A 2 -10.80 -3.33 13.14
CA LEU A 2 -9.41 -2.84 13.00
C LEU A 2 -9.11 -2.58 11.52
N GLY A 3 -8.53 -1.43 11.22
CA GLY A 3 -8.06 -1.07 9.88
C GLY A 3 -6.61 -0.61 9.91
N HIS A 4 -5.72 -1.31 9.18
CA HIS A 4 -4.31 -0.99 9.07
C HIS A 4 -3.95 -0.56 7.64
N SER A 5 -3.11 0.48 7.50
CA SER A 5 -2.64 1.01 6.22
C SER A 5 -3.82 1.30 5.27
N MET A 6 -3.90 0.68 4.11
CA MET A 6 -5.04 0.82 3.19
C MET A 6 -6.38 0.48 3.85
N GLY A 7 -6.43 -0.51 4.74
CA GLY A 7 -7.63 -0.85 5.51
C GLY A 7 -8.07 0.27 6.46
N SER A 8 -7.17 1.14 6.89
CA SER A 8 -7.51 2.29 7.73
C SER A 8 -8.37 3.33 6.97
N PHE A 9 -8.10 3.54 5.69
CA PHE A 9 -8.92 4.43 4.86
C PHE A 9 -10.32 3.84 4.61
N LEU A 10 -10.39 2.54 4.34
CA LEU A 10 -11.68 1.84 4.17
C LEU A 10 -12.50 1.88 5.46
N LEU A 11 -11.86 1.65 6.61
CA LEU A 11 -12.53 1.72 7.90
C LEU A 11 -13.04 3.13 8.19
N ARG A 12 -12.26 4.17 7.94
CA ARG A 12 -12.70 5.57 8.07
C ARG A 12 -13.93 5.86 7.21
N GLN A 13 -13.91 5.43 5.95
CA GLN A 13 -15.05 5.59 5.05
C GLN A 13 -16.29 4.82 5.55
N TYR A 14 -16.10 3.61 6.04
CA TYR A 14 -17.19 2.83 6.64
C TYR A 14 -17.78 3.51 7.85
N LEU A 15 -16.96 4.02 8.77
CA LEU A 15 -17.41 4.72 9.98
C LEU A 15 -18.23 5.98 9.67
N MET A 16 -17.89 6.69 8.59
CA MET A 16 -18.64 7.88 8.17
C MET A 16 -20.07 7.58 7.69
N SER A 17 -20.32 6.36 7.21
CA SER A 17 -21.60 5.99 6.59
C SER A 17 -22.37 4.91 7.34
N LYS A 18 -21.70 4.03 8.07
CA LYS A 18 -22.26 2.83 8.68
C LYS A 18 -21.64 2.50 10.04
N GLY A 19 -21.20 3.50 10.78
CA GLY A 19 -20.54 3.31 12.09
C GLY A 19 -21.46 2.90 13.23
N GLU A 20 -22.77 2.94 13.04
CA GLU A 20 -23.74 2.57 14.07
C GLU A 20 -23.61 1.10 14.47
N GLY A 21 -23.73 0.80 15.76
CA GLY A 21 -23.63 -0.55 16.31
C GLY A 21 -22.20 -1.07 16.51
N LEU A 22 -21.17 -0.30 16.19
CA LEU A 22 -19.80 -0.68 16.47
C LEU A 22 -19.42 -0.34 17.91
N THR A 23 -18.92 -1.33 18.66
CA THR A 23 -18.37 -1.13 20.01
C THR A 23 -17.09 -0.28 20.00
N GLY A 24 -16.32 -0.32 18.92
CA GLY A 24 -15.10 0.47 18.77
C GLY A 24 -14.35 0.19 17.47
N ALA A 25 -13.42 1.08 17.13
CA ALA A 25 -12.60 0.97 15.94
C ALA A 25 -11.14 1.32 16.25
N VAL A 26 -10.20 0.52 15.74
CA VAL A 26 -8.76 0.78 15.80
C VAL A 26 -8.28 1.15 14.40
N ILE A 27 -7.73 2.36 14.26
CA ILE A 27 -7.23 2.90 13.01
C ILE A 27 -5.71 3.03 13.14
N MET A 28 -4.97 2.26 12.33
CA MET A 28 -3.51 2.20 12.39
C MET A 28 -2.88 2.53 11.04
N GLY A 29 -1.74 3.23 11.07
CA GLY A 29 -0.98 3.54 9.86
C GLY A 29 -1.79 4.31 8.82
N THR A 30 -2.73 5.12 9.29
CA THR A 30 -3.51 6.01 8.42
C THR A 30 -2.67 7.23 8.05
N GLY A 31 -2.98 7.84 6.91
CA GLY A 31 -2.36 9.07 6.48
C GLY A 31 -3.39 10.09 6.03
N ASP A 32 -2.92 11.29 5.77
CA ASP A 32 -3.67 12.30 5.05
C ASP A 32 -2.82 12.78 3.86
N GLN A 33 -3.45 12.88 2.72
CA GLN A 33 -2.78 13.32 1.50
C GLN A 33 -3.46 14.58 0.98
N PRO A 34 -2.71 15.61 0.58
CA PRO A 34 -3.28 16.78 -0.07
C PRO A 34 -4.16 16.36 -1.26
N LYS A 35 -5.37 16.92 -1.33
CA LYS A 35 -6.36 16.57 -2.38
C LYS A 35 -5.77 16.70 -3.79
N LEU A 36 -4.92 17.71 -3.99
CA LEU A 36 -4.24 17.94 -5.27
C LEU A 36 -3.33 16.75 -5.64
N LEU A 37 -2.50 16.31 -4.70
CA LEU A 37 -1.58 15.18 -4.92
C LEU A 37 -2.35 13.87 -5.20
N ALA A 38 -3.42 13.63 -4.45
CA ALA A 38 -4.30 12.48 -4.65
C ALA A 38 -4.94 12.50 -6.05
N SER A 39 -5.43 13.67 -6.50
CA SER A 39 -6.07 13.80 -7.82
C SER A 39 -5.08 13.62 -8.97
N VAL A 40 -3.87 14.15 -8.84
CA VAL A 40 -2.79 13.95 -9.83
C VAL A 40 -2.41 12.47 -9.90
N GLY A 41 -2.23 11.81 -8.75
CA GLY A 41 -1.96 10.38 -8.67
C GLY A 41 -3.05 9.54 -9.35
N GLN A 42 -4.33 9.84 -9.10
CA GLN A 42 -5.44 9.15 -9.74
C GLN A 42 -5.45 9.31 -11.28
N LYS A 43 -5.20 10.53 -11.78
CA LYS A 43 -5.13 10.78 -13.22
C LYS A 43 -3.97 10.00 -13.85
N LEU A 44 -2.80 10.01 -13.22
CA LEU A 44 -1.64 9.27 -13.66
C LEU A 44 -1.90 7.76 -13.72
N CYS A 45 -2.50 7.20 -12.66
CA CYS A 45 -2.89 5.79 -12.63
C CYS A 45 -3.85 5.44 -13.77
N ARG A 46 -4.86 6.28 -14.06
CA ARG A 46 -5.80 6.05 -15.16
C ARG A 46 -5.12 6.06 -16.53
N VAL A 47 -4.18 6.99 -16.75
CA VAL A 47 -3.42 7.06 -18.02
C VAL A 47 -2.56 5.80 -18.19
N ILE A 48 -1.82 5.42 -17.15
CA ILE A 48 -0.99 4.21 -17.19
C ILE A 48 -1.86 2.97 -17.43
N ALA A 49 -3.01 2.86 -16.75
CA ALA A 49 -3.92 1.74 -16.91
C ALA A 49 -4.52 1.65 -18.32
N ARG A 50 -4.79 2.80 -18.98
CA ARG A 50 -5.28 2.82 -20.37
C ARG A 50 -4.22 2.37 -21.36
N VAL A 51 -2.95 2.74 -21.15
CA VAL A 51 -1.86 2.45 -22.08
C VAL A 51 -1.29 1.05 -21.87
N LYS A 52 -1.11 0.64 -20.62
CA LYS A 52 -0.43 -0.61 -20.25
C LYS A 52 -1.36 -1.69 -19.68
N GLY A 53 -2.65 -1.38 -19.57
CA GLY A 53 -3.66 -2.26 -19.00
C GLY A 53 -3.80 -2.11 -17.49
N TRP A 54 -5.00 -2.45 -16.96
CA TRP A 54 -5.36 -2.32 -15.55
C TRP A 54 -4.56 -3.21 -14.60
N ARG A 55 -3.93 -4.26 -15.12
CA ARG A 55 -3.10 -5.20 -14.35
C ARG A 55 -1.60 -4.85 -14.40
N HIS A 56 -1.24 -3.76 -15.08
CA HIS A 56 0.16 -3.36 -15.17
C HIS A 56 0.67 -2.84 -13.83
N ARG A 57 1.78 -3.42 -13.38
CA ARG A 57 2.54 -2.92 -12.22
C ARG A 57 3.43 -1.78 -12.66
N SER A 58 3.17 -0.60 -12.13
CA SER A 58 3.98 0.58 -12.43
C SER A 58 4.96 0.84 -11.29
N LEU A 59 6.24 0.63 -11.56
CA LEU A 59 7.33 1.01 -10.64
C LEU A 59 7.31 2.51 -10.33
N LEU A 60 6.84 3.32 -11.26
CA LEU A 60 6.67 4.77 -11.04
C LEU A 60 5.66 5.03 -9.91
N ILE A 61 4.50 4.38 -9.95
CA ILE A 61 3.47 4.53 -8.92
C ILE A 61 3.96 3.98 -7.59
N ASP A 62 4.62 2.83 -7.60
CA ASP A 62 5.20 2.22 -6.38
C ASP A 62 6.24 3.15 -5.74
N ASN A 63 7.15 3.70 -6.53
CA ASN A 63 8.15 4.67 -6.06
C ASN A 63 7.53 5.98 -5.56
N MET A 64 6.48 6.48 -6.20
CA MET A 64 5.74 7.65 -5.71
C MET A 64 5.06 7.39 -4.38
N ALA A 65 4.52 6.20 -4.17
CA ALA A 65 3.81 5.83 -2.94
C ALA A 65 4.76 5.48 -1.78
N PHE A 66 5.86 4.79 -2.05
CA PHE A 66 6.71 4.17 -1.03
C PHE A 66 8.19 4.53 -1.12
N GLY A 67 8.67 5.09 -2.23
CA GLY A 67 10.09 5.35 -2.47
C GLY A 67 10.75 6.32 -1.47
N GLY A 68 9.95 7.17 -0.83
CA GLY A 68 10.45 8.10 0.19
C GLY A 68 10.69 7.46 1.57
N TYR A 69 10.06 6.34 1.86
CA TYR A 69 10.08 5.76 3.22
C TYR A 69 11.43 5.20 3.62
N ASN A 70 12.18 4.66 2.66
CA ASN A 70 13.48 4.05 2.94
C ASN A 70 14.67 5.03 2.91
N ARG A 71 14.50 6.28 2.44
CA ARG A 71 15.61 7.25 2.28
C ARG A 71 16.45 7.48 3.52
N LYS A 72 15.84 7.40 4.71
CA LYS A 72 16.55 7.59 5.99
C LYS A 72 17.37 6.37 6.41
N PHE A 73 17.19 5.24 5.75
CA PHE A 73 17.78 3.95 6.09
C PHE A 73 18.73 3.43 4.99
N GLU A 74 19.03 4.28 4.02
CA GLU A 74 20.01 3.95 2.98
C GLU A 74 21.46 4.14 3.48
N PRO A 75 22.38 3.24 3.07
CA PRO A 75 22.19 2.10 2.17
C PRO A 75 21.60 0.89 2.90
N GLY A 76 20.40 0.47 2.44
CA GLY A 76 19.70 -0.70 2.98
C GLY A 76 19.90 -1.95 2.11
N LYS A 77 19.72 -3.13 2.69
CA LYS A 77 19.85 -4.43 1.99
C LYS A 77 18.58 -4.82 1.22
N THR A 78 17.41 -4.45 1.73
CA THR A 78 16.11 -4.93 1.24
C THR A 78 15.27 -3.83 0.61
N GLY A 79 15.60 -2.55 0.84
CA GLY A 79 14.76 -1.41 0.49
C GLY A 79 13.46 -1.31 1.30
N LYS A 80 13.36 -2.08 2.41
CA LYS A 80 12.20 -2.14 3.31
C LYS A 80 12.59 -1.93 4.78
N GLU A 81 13.75 -1.36 5.05
CA GLU A 81 14.29 -1.13 6.39
C GLU A 81 13.39 -0.21 7.23
N TRP A 82 12.58 0.62 6.58
CA TRP A 82 11.60 1.47 7.24
C TRP A 82 10.48 0.71 7.98
N LEU A 83 10.32 -0.60 7.71
CA LEU A 83 9.27 -1.42 8.34
C LEU A 83 9.57 -1.74 9.80
N SER A 84 10.85 -1.91 10.16
CA SER A 84 11.25 -2.30 11.52
C SER A 84 12.71 -1.97 11.79
N SER A 85 13.03 -1.68 13.04
CA SER A 85 14.40 -1.60 13.54
C SER A 85 15.09 -2.96 13.67
N ASP A 86 14.32 -4.05 13.72
CA ASP A 86 14.88 -5.41 13.64
C ASP A 86 15.12 -5.77 12.17
N SER A 87 16.39 -5.92 11.79
CA SER A 87 16.84 -6.22 10.43
C SER A 87 16.26 -7.53 9.85
N LYS A 88 15.87 -8.47 10.71
CA LYS A 88 15.27 -9.75 10.30
C LYS A 88 13.85 -9.58 9.74
N ILE A 89 13.12 -8.57 10.19
CA ILE A 89 11.74 -8.33 9.77
C ILE A 89 11.64 -7.90 8.30
N PRO A 90 12.40 -6.88 7.82
CA PRO A 90 12.43 -6.55 6.40
C PRO A 90 12.86 -7.73 5.50
N GLU A 91 13.85 -8.52 5.93
CA GLU A 91 14.28 -9.70 5.18
C GLU A 91 13.16 -10.76 5.08
N LYS A 92 12.48 -11.04 6.20
CA LYS A 92 11.34 -11.95 6.24
C LYS A 92 10.20 -11.45 5.35
N TYR A 93 9.90 -10.17 5.42
CA TYR A 93 8.86 -9.53 4.62
C TYR A 93 9.11 -9.67 3.12
N VAL A 94 10.35 -9.43 2.67
CA VAL A 94 10.72 -9.56 1.24
C VAL A 94 10.71 -11.03 0.78
N LYS A 95 11.00 -11.98 1.66
CA LYS A 95 10.95 -13.42 1.38
C LYS A 95 9.53 -14.02 1.41
N ASP A 96 8.56 -13.28 1.94
CA ASP A 96 7.19 -13.75 2.05
C ASP A 96 6.54 -13.86 0.66
N LEU A 97 6.04 -15.05 0.34
CA LEU A 97 5.34 -15.32 -0.92
C LEU A 97 4.11 -14.43 -1.08
N LEU A 98 3.42 -14.08 0.02
CA LEU A 98 2.28 -13.17 -0.02
C LEU A 98 2.68 -11.74 -0.38
N TYR A 99 3.88 -11.31 -0.04
CA TYR A 99 4.42 -10.03 -0.50
C TYR A 99 4.59 -10.01 -2.02
N HIS A 100 5.19 -11.07 -2.58
CA HIS A 100 5.35 -11.21 -4.02
C HIS A 100 4.01 -11.39 -4.73
N ALA A 101 3.12 -12.19 -4.18
CA ALA A 101 1.78 -12.42 -4.66
C ALA A 101 0.92 -11.14 -4.68
N ARG A 102 1.06 -10.28 -3.69
CA ARG A 102 0.33 -9.01 -3.58
C ARG A 102 0.63 -8.05 -4.73
N PHE A 103 1.80 -8.19 -5.33
CA PHE A 103 2.29 -7.33 -6.40
C PHE A 103 2.67 -8.08 -7.67
N SER A 104 2.49 -9.40 -7.74
CA SER A 104 2.84 -10.21 -8.89
C SER A 104 1.62 -10.60 -9.73
N ARG A 105 1.88 -10.89 -11.00
CA ARG A 105 0.92 -11.38 -11.97
C ARG A 105 0.27 -12.70 -11.54
N ASP A 106 0.97 -13.48 -10.72
CA ASP A 106 0.65 -14.87 -10.42
C ASP A 106 -0.55 -15.07 -9.49
N LEU A 107 -0.93 -14.03 -8.71
CA LEU A 107 -2.15 -14.08 -7.91
C LEU A 107 -3.43 -14.14 -8.75
N ASN A 108 -3.42 -13.51 -9.92
CA ASN A 108 -4.59 -13.51 -10.79
C ASN A 108 -4.80 -14.82 -11.55
N ASP A 109 -3.74 -15.63 -11.69
CA ASP A 109 -3.80 -16.93 -12.36
C ASP A 109 -4.18 -18.06 -11.38
N HIS A 110 -4.06 -17.82 -10.06
CA HIS A 110 -4.46 -18.78 -9.02
C HIS A 110 -5.93 -18.67 -8.60
N PHE A 111 -6.60 -17.58 -8.96
CA PHE A 111 -8.03 -17.35 -8.66
C PHE A 111 -8.92 -17.37 -9.90
N ARG A 112 -8.44 -17.97 -10.98
CA ARG A 112 -9.27 -18.43 -12.11
C ARG A 112 -9.55 -19.93 -11.94
#